data_495166b2462395a92cb5132300f3057f
#
_entry.id   495166b2462395a92cb5132300f3057f
#
_cell.length_a   1.000
_cell.length_b   1.000
_cell.length_c   1.000
_cell.angle_alpha   90.00
_cell.angle_beta   90.00
_cell.angle_gamma   90.00
#
_symmetry.space_group_name_H-M   'P 1'
#
loop_
_entity.id
_entity.type
_entity.pdbx_description
1 polymer ?
#
loop_
_entity_poly.entity_id
_entity_poly.type
_entity_poly.pdbx_seq_one_letter_code
_entity_poly.pdbx_strand_id
1 'polypeptide(L)'
;MPLFTISRKDLSSLLDSFVKGVDSLALRVGEESITVAVGALTHYLRRTVPAQDCTPGKMYITDLPRFMTYIKTASAAEVTVSQSGRGRPLQVRAGKSSLELPTSSFVASDEQVPLIEKVIQASEESMWVSFGPASLEASGNISGVNLYGLTKADKIVGSGLTCRVVYRPRDNELALMAHQANKGKMFASAEVEAVSGSKESYESHFAHWLPELLSTVPDTTVQFHMGESAPLVIRDQDGSYLLLVFDQEVEA
;
A
#
# COMPACT_ATOMS: atom_id res chain seq x y z
N MET A 1 -12.93 5.48 -23.71
CA MET A 1 -13.78 5.35 -22.51
C MET A 1 -13.18 4.24 -21.69
N PRO A 2 -12.51 4.54 -20.55
CA PRO A 2 -11.94 3.48 -19.74
C PRO A 2 -13.04 2.54 -19.22
N LEU A 3 -12.72 1.25 -19.25
CA LEU A 3 -13.62 0.16 -18.87
C LEU A 3 -12.79 -1.03 -18.43
N PHE A 4 -13.28 -1.82 -17.49
CA PHE A 4 -12.74 -3.13 -17.14
C PHE A 4 -13.81 -4.04 -16.53
N THR A 5 -13.57 -5.34 -16.61
CA THR A 5 -14.33 -6.39 -15.92
C THR A 5 -13.39 -7.15 -14.98
N ILE A 6 -13.83 -7.41 -13.76
CA ILE A 6 -13.02 -8.06 -12.74
C ILE A 6 -13.87 -8.91 -11.81
N SER A 7 -13.28 -9.94 -11.18
CA SER A 7 -13.98 -10.65 -10.13
C SER A 7 -14.30 -9.69 -8.95
N ARG A 8 -15.50 -9.83 -8.41
CA ARG A 8 -15.93 -9.04 -7.25
C ARG A 8 -14.99 -9.20 -6.05
N LYS A 9 -14.46 -10.41 -5.85
CA LYS A 9 -13.54 -10.73 -4.76
C LYS A 9 -12.22 -9.97 -4.92
N ASP A 10 -11.64 -9.95 -6.12
CA ASP A 10 -10.36 -9.29 -6.37
C ASP A 10 -10.49 -7.77 -6.30
N LEU A 11 -11.59 -7.22 -6.81
CA LEU A 11 -11.87 -5.78 -6.67
C LEU A 11 -12.07 -5.38 -5.21
N SER A 12 -12.81 -6.17 -4.43
CA SER A 12 -12.98 -5.92 -3.00
C SER A 12 -11.66 -6.00 -2.26
N SER A 13 -10.85 -7.03 -2.50
CA SER A 13 -9.54 -7.21 -1.88
C SER A 13 -8.57 -6.07 -2.25
N LEU A 14 -8.56 -5.65 -3.51
CA LEU A 14 -7.77 -4.52 -3.96
C LEU A 14 -8.11 -3.25 -3.17
N LEU A 15 -9.40 -2.94 -3.07
CA LEU A 15 -9.87 -1.68 -2.49
C LEU A 15 -9.90 -1.69 -0.96
N ASP A 16 -10.12 -2.83 -0.32
CA ASP A 16 -10.10 -2.95 1.15
C ASP A 16 -8.78 -2.46 1.77
N SER A 17 -7.68 -2.56 1.02
CA SER A 17 -6.37 -2.05 1.42
C SER A 17 -6.31 -0.51 1.51
N PHE A 18 -7.26 0.19 0.88
CA PHE A 18 -7.25 1.66 0.76
C PHE A 18 -8.42 2.33 1.49
N VAL A 19 -9.41 1.58 1.97
CA VAL A 19 -10.67 2.15 2.48
C VAL A 19 -10.48 2.97 3.75
N LYS A 20 -9.53 2.60 4.61
CA LYS A 20 -9.33 3.33 5.86
C LYS A 20 -8.70 4.70 5.61
N GLY A 21 -9.48 5.74 5.88
CA GLY A 21 -9.05 7.13 5.75
C GLY A 21 -8.96 7.67 4.32
N VAL A 22 -9.43 6.89 3.32
CA VAL A 22 -9.45 7.30 1.90
C VAL A 22 -10.90 7.34 1.42
N ASP A 23 -11.40 8.55 1.15
CA ASP A 23 -12.77 8.75 0.65
C ASP A 23 -12.85 8.70 -0.87
N SER A 24 -11.73 8.95 -1.54
CA SER A 24 -11.64 9.00 -3.00
C SER A 24 -10.31 8.48 -3.52
N LEU A 25 -10.32 7.87 -4.68
CA LEU A 25 -9.11 7.38 -5.35
C LEU A 25 -9.23 7.40 -6.87
N ALA A 26 -8.08 7.29 -7.55
CA ALA A 26 -7.98 7.08 -8.98
C ALA A 26 -7.64 5.62 -9.30
N LEU A 27 -8.37 5.04 -10.25
CA LEU A 27 -8.06 3.76 -10.87
C LEU A 27 -7.35 4.02 -12.20
N ARG A 28 -6.23 3.37 -12.44
CA ARG A 28 -5.59 3.29 -13.76
C ARG A 28 -5.92 1.95 -14.37
N VAL A 29 -6.57 1.96 -15.53
CA VAL A 29 -6.85 0.77 -16.33
C VAL A 29 -5.73 0.61 -17.34
N GLY A 30 -5.03 -0.52 -17.30
CA GLY A 30 -4.04 -0.95 -18.29
C GLY A 30 -4.70 -1.79 -19.39
N GLU A 31 -3.92 -2.60 -20.09
CA GLU A 31 -4.44 -3.51 -21.13
C GLU A 31 -5.10 -4.75 -20.52
N GLU A 32 -4.53 -5.31 -19.47
CA GLU A 32 -5.00 -6.54 -18.79
C GLU A 32 -5.01 -6.40 -17.26
N SER A 33 -4.99 -5.18 -16.75
CA SER A 33 -4.89 -4.94 -15.30
C SER A 33 -5.50 -3.61 -14.90
N ILE A 34 -5.81 -3.51 -13.61
CA ILE A 34 -6.11 -2.25 -12.96
C ILE A 34 -5.10 -1.97 -11.84
N THR A 35 -4.70 -0.74 -11.72
CA THR A 35 -3.77 -0.26 -10.71
C THR A 35 -4.42 0.83 -9.87
N VAL A 36 -4.30 0.72 -8.57
CA VAL A 36 -4.60 1.79 -7.61
C VAL A 36 -3.31 2.25 -6.97
N ALA A 37 -3.12 3.56 -6.89
CA ALA A 37 -2.03 4.16 -6.15
C ALA A 37 -2.55 5.31 -5.29
N VAL A 38 -2.14 5.33 -4.04
CA VAL A 38 -2.44 6.40 -3.08
C VAL A 38 -1.12 6.89 -2.49
N GLY A 39 -0.90 8.19 -2.53
CA GLY A 39 0.25 8.85 -1.95
C GLY A 39 -0.17 9.85 -0.90
N ALA A 40 0.53 9.85 0.23
CA ALA A 40 0.42 10.83 1.31
C ALA A 40 1.83 11.28 1.73
N LEU A 41 1.93 12.27 2.61
CA LEU A 41 3.22 12.75 3.13
C LEU A 41 3.99 11.67 3.89
N THR A 42 3.31 10.64 4.38
CA THR A 42 3.87 9.62 5.25
C THR A 42 4.03 8.26 4.60
N HIS A 43 3.32 8.00 3.49
CA HIS A 43 3.38 6.72 2.79
C HIS A 43 2.91 6.82 1.35
N TYR A 44 3.26 5.80 0.59
CA TYR A 44 2.72 5.50 -0.74
C TYR A 44 2.38 4.03 -0.81
N LEU A 45 1.19 3.72 -1.31
CA LEU A 45 0.74 2.35 -1.54
C LEU A 45 0.25 2.20 -2.98
N ARG A 46 0.79 1.21 -3.70
CA ARG A 46 0.37 0.82 -5.04
C ARG A 46 -0.01 -0.66 -5.05
N ARG A 47 -1.16 -0.96 -5.65
CA ARG A 47 -1.57 -2.34 -5.94
C ARG A 47 -2.08 -2.46 -7.35
N THR A 48 -1.70 -3.57 -7.99
CA THR A 48 -2.14 -3.94 -9.34
C THR A 48 -2.77 -5.31 -9.28
N VAL A 49 -3.89 -5.50 -9.95
CA VAL A 49 -4.55 -6.80 -10.08
C VAL A 49 -4.95 -7.04 -11.54
N PRO A 50 -4.96 -8.30 -12.01
CA PRO A 50 -5.46 -8.63 -13.34
C PRO A 50 -6.93 -8.25 -13.52
N ALA A 51 -7.28 -7.84 -14.72
CA ALA A 51 -8.66 -7.55 -15.12
C ALA A 51 -8.87 -7.92 -16.59
N GLN A 52 -10.13 -8.08 -16.98
CA GLN A 52 -10.55 -8.47 -18.34
C GLN A 52 -11.29 -7.33 -19.02
N ASP A 53 -11.48 -7.44 -20.33
CA ASP A 53 -12.21 -6.46 -21.15
C ASP A 53 -11.72 -5.02 -20.93
N CYS A 54 -10.42 -4.87 -20.73
CA CYS A 54 -9.84 -3.58 -20.37
C CYS A 54 -9.81 -2.63 -21.56
N THR A 55 -10.26 -1.41 -21.34
CA THR A 55 -9.97 -0.26 -22.19
C THR A 55 -9.13 0.73 -21.39
N PRO A 56 -7.86 0.97 -21.76
CA PRO A 56 -6.94 1.78 -20.97
C PRO A 56 -7.44 3.20 -20.71
N GLY A 57 -7.08 3.71 -19.54
CA GLY A 57 -7.40 5.06 -19.12
C GLY A 57 -7.48 5.23 -17.61
N LYS A 58 -7.85 6.42 -17.16
CA LYS A 58 -7.96 6.78 -15.76
C LYS A 58 -9.42 7.02 -15.37
N MET A 59 -9.85 6.45 -14.27
CA MET A 59 -11.17 6.62 -13.66
C MET A 59 -11.03 7.20 -12.27
N TYR A 60 -12.09 7.84 -11.78
CA TYR A 60 -12.11 8.47 -10.46
C TYR A 60 -13.30 7.96 -9.64
N ILE A 61 -13.03 7.47 -8.46
CA ILE A 61 -14.01 7.10 -7.44
C ILE A 61 -13.95 8.18 -6.36
N THR A 62 -15.04 8.94 -6.19
CA THR A 62 -15.11 10.06 -5.22
C THR A 62 -15.91 9.74 -3.96
N ASP A 63 -16.57 8.58 -3.94
CA ASP A 63 -17.30 8.04 -2.79
C ASP A 63 -16.93 6.55 -2.67
N LEU A 64 -15.73 6.30 -2.19
CA LEU A 64 -15.19 4.95 -2.04
C LEU A 64 -16.01 4.10 -1.06
N PRO A 65 -16.48 4.61 0.09
CA PRO A 65 -17.33 3.83 0.99
C PRO A 65 -18.61 3.32 0.34
N ARG A 66 -19.29 4.15 -0.44
CA ARG A 66 -20.52 3.77 -1.16
C ARG A 66 -20.22 2.78 -2.28
N PHE A 67 -19.16 3.00 -3.03
CA PHE A 67 -18.70 2.05 -4.05
C PHE A 67 -18.44 0.67 -3.44
N MET A 68 -17.68 0.62 -2.33
CA MET A 68 -17.36 -0.62 -1.62
C MET A 68 -18.60 -1.31 -1.06
N THR A 69 -19.54 -0.55 -0.52
CA THR A 69 -20.82 -1.11 -0.04
C THR A 69 -21.56 -1.81 -1.17
N TYR A 70 -21.64 -1.19 -2.35
CA TYR A 70 -22.26 -1.81 -3.53
C TYR A 70 -21.51 -3.09 -3.97
N ILE A 71 -20.18 -3.04 -4.08
CA ILE A 71 -19.38 -4.21 -4.44
C ILE A 71 -19.61 -5.36 -3.46
N LYS A 72 -19.58 -5.11 -2.15
CA LYS A 72 -19.75 -6.14 -1.12
C LYS A 72 -21.14 -6.75 -1.10
N THR A 73 -22.19 -5.98 -1.43
CA THR A 73 -23.58 -6.45 -1.42
C THR A 73 -24.03 -7.05 -2.76
N ALA A 74 -23.29 -6.84 -3.84
CA ALA A 74 -23.63 -7.41 -5.14
C ALA A 74 -23.60 -8.94 -5.11
N SER A 75 -24.58 -9.58 -5.75
CA SER A 75 -24.64 -11.06 -5.82
C SER A 75 -23.84 -11.66 -6.98
N ALA A 76 -23.47 -10.85 -7.98
CA ALA A 76 -22.71 -11.30 -9.13
C ALA A 76 -21.25 -11.61 -8.77
N ALA A 77 -20.67 -12.62 -9.44
CA ALA A 77 -19.25 -12.96 -9.26
C ALA A 77 -18.32 -11.92 -9.91
N GLU A 78 -18.78 -11.28 -10.97
CA GLU A 78 -18.02 -10.30 -11.75
C GLU A 78 -18.68 -8.91 -11.70
N VAL A 79 -17.84 -7.91 -11.81
CA VAL A 79 -18.23 -6.50 -11.83
C VAL A 79 -17.57 -5.82 -13.03
N THR A 80 -18.38 -5.10 -13.80
CA THR A 80 -17.89 -4.23 -14.88
C THR A 80 -17.96 -2.77 -14.44
N VAL A 81 -16.86 -2.05 -14.55
CA VAL A 81 -16.76 -0.63 -14.21
C VAL A 81 -16.39 0.17 -15.45
N SER A 82 -17.08 1.26 -15.69
CA SER A 82 -16.83 2.13 -16.85
C SER A 82 -17.06 3.60 -16.52
N GLN A 83 -16.37 4.48 -17.26
CA GLN A 83 -16.53 5.92 -17.16
C GLN A 83 -16.46 6.54 -18.57
N SER A 84 -17.51 7.21 -18.99
CA SER A 84 -17.62 7.73 -20.36
C SER A 84 -16.70 8.93 -20.67
N GLY A 85 -16.05 9.49 -19.66
CA GLY A 85 -15.11 10.59 -19.80
C GLY A 85 -14.74 11.20 -18.45
N ARG A 86 -13.74 12.05 -18.46
CA ARG A 86 -13.28 12.75 -17.25
C ARG A 86 -14.41 13.59 -16.65
N GLY A 87 -14.69 13.44 -15.34
CA GLY A 87 -15.79 14.12 -14.66
C GLY A 87 -17.20 13.60 -14.99
N ARG A 88 -17.32 12.56 -15.83
CA ARG A 88 -18.60 11.89 -16.08
C ARG A 88 -18.86 10.82 -15.02
N PRO A 89 -20.13 10.51 -14.72
CA PRO A 89 -20.48 9.51 -13.73
C PRO A 89 -19.78 8.17 -13.98
N LEU A 90 -19.36 7.54 -12.89
CA LEU A 90 -18.84 6.17 -12.88
C LEU A 90 -20.02 5.21 -12.91
N GLN A 91 -20.02 4.30 -13.85
CA GLN A 91 -21.02 3.25 -14.00
C GLN A 91 -20.46 1.93 -13.53
N VAL A 92 -21.16 1.27 -12.60
CA VAL A 92 -20.77 -0.02 -12.03
C VAL A 92 -21.91 -1.00 -12.27
N ARG A 93 -21.63 -2.13 -12.91
CA ARG A 93 -22.60 -3.19 -13.19
C ARG A 93 -22.18 -4.50 -12.53
N ALA A 94 -23.10 -5.14 -11.86
CA ALA A 94 -22.92 -6.45 -11.25
C ALA A 94 -24.14 -7.32 -11.52
N GLY A 95 -24.06 -8.14 -12.58
CA GLY A 95 -25.21 -8.93 -13.08
C GLY A 95 -26.36 -8.04 -13.57
N LYS A 96 -27.52 -8.13 -12.93
CA LYS A 96 -28.71 -7.35 -13.25
C LYS A 96 -28.76 -5.99 -12.52
N SER A 97 -27.89 -5.76 -11.55
CA SER A 97 -27.85 -4.52 -10.78
C SER A 97 -26.85 -3.54 -11.36
N SER A 98 -27.13 -2.24 -11.22
CA SER A 98 -26.22 -1.17 -11.59
C SER A 98 -26.22 -0.06 -10.57
N LEU A 99 -25.07 0.59 -10.41
CA LEU A 99 -24.87 1.79 -9.60
C LEU A 99 -24.25 2.86 -10.49
N GLU A 100 -24.74 4.07 -10.37
CA GLU A 100 -24.13 5.26 -10.95
C GLU A 100 -23.64 6.15 -9.79
N LEU A 101 -22.37 6.52 -9.83
CA LEU A 101 -21.76 7.41 -8.86
C LEU A 101 -21.32 8.71 -9.55
N PRO A 102 -21.62 9.87 -8.96
CA PRO A 102 -21.02 11.12 -9.42
C PRO A 102 -19.51 11.02 -9.21
N THR A 103 -18.73 11.59 -10.12
CA THR A 103 -17.29 11.62 -9.99
C THR A 103 -16.73 13.01 -10.24
N SER A 104 -15.51 13.22 -9.75
CA SER A 104 -14.70 14.39 -10.06
C SER A 104 -13.72 14.08 -11.20
N SER A 105 -13.12 15.11 -11.75
CA SER A 105 -11.96 14.98 -12.64
C SER A 105 -10.62 14.94 -11.90
N PHE A 106 -10.64 15.01 -10.58
CA PHE A 106 -9.48 15.13 -9.72
C PHE A 106 -9.74 14.45 -8.36
N VAL A 107 -8.71 13.85 -7.80
CA VAL A 107 -8.63 13.37 -6.40
C VAL A 107 -7.32 13.86 -5.79
N ALA A 108 -7.29 14.04 -4.48
CA ALA A 108 -6.14 14.64 -3.78
C ALA A 108 -4.80 13.92 -4.02
N SER A 109 -4.82 12.60 -4.22
CA SER A 109 -3.62 11.82 -4.54
C SER A 109 -3.02 12.11 -5.93
N ASP A 110 -3.75 12.79 -6.83
CA ASP A 110 -3.29 13.04 -8.21
C ASP A 110 -2.05 13.95 -8.28
N GLU A 111 -1.80 14.77 -7.28
CA GLU A 111 -0.62 15.66 -7.25
C GLU A 111 0.63 14.93 -6.74
N GLN A 112 0.49 14.11 -5.74
CA GLN A 112 1.62 13.47 -5.06
C GLN A 112 2.08 12.19 -5.75
N VAL A 113 1.14 11.37 -6.22
CA VAL A 113 1.43 10.08 -6.85
C VAL A 113 2.42 10.19 -8.01
N PRO A 114 2.30 11.10 -8.99
CA PRO A 114 3.26 11.19 -10.10
C PRO A 114 4.68 11.57 -9.67
N LEU A 115 4.82 12.36 -8.60
CA LEU A 115 6.13 12.77 -8.07
C LEU A 115 6.83 11.58 -7.43
N ILE A 116 6.11 10.82 -6.61
CA ILE A 116 6.63 9.63 -5.95
C ILE A 116 6.96 8.55 -7.00
N GLU A 117 6.12 8.36 -8.00
CA GLU A 117 6.35 7.37 -9.06
C GLU A 117 7.62 7.62 -9.89
N LYS A 118 8.03 8.87 -10.08
CA LYS A 118 9.33 9.18 -10.71
C LYS A 118 10.50 8.69 -9.87
N VAL A 119 10.43 8.86 -8.55
CA VAL A 119 11.48 8.37 -7.63
C VAL A 119 11.46 6.84 -7.58
N ILE A 120 10.28 6.22 -7.58
CA ILE A 120 10.13 4.76 -7.65
C ILE A 120 10.80 4.22 -8.91
N GLN A 121 10.55 4.79 -10.07
CA GLN A 121 11.15 4.35 -11.33
C GLN A 121 12.68 4.39 -11.25
N ALA A 122 13.27 5.47 -10.77
CA ALA A 122 14.71 5.58 -10.58
C ALA A 122 15.26 4.55 -9.57
N SER A 123 14.47 4.24 -8.53
CA SER A 123 14.83 3.22 -7.54
C SER A 123 14.75 1.79 -8.10
N GLU A 124 13.76 1.50 -8.92
CA GLU A 124 13.63 0.23 -9.65
C GLU A 124 14.82 0.02 -10.62
N GLU A 125 15.21 1.05 -11.37
CA GLU A 125 16.38 1.03 -12.25
C GLU A 125 17.70 0.78 -11.50
N SER A 126 17.80 1.24 -10.25
CA SER A 126 18.95 1.03 -9.36
C SER A 126 18.81 -0.20 -8.45
N MET A 127 17.84 -1.08 -8.69
CA MET A 127 17.58 -2.27 -7.86
C MET A 127 17.34 -1.95 -6.37
N TRP A 128 16.74 -0.83 -6.08
CA TRP A 128 16.36 -0.38 -4.72
C TRP A 128 17.53 -0.18 -3.76
N VAL A 129 18.73 0.17 -4.26
CA VAL A 129 19.85 0.57 -3.37
C VAL A 129 19.67 1.98 -2.81
N SER A 130 18.76 2.78 -3.38
CA SER A 130 18.40 4.10 -2.87
C SER A 130 16.95 4.44 -3.18
N PHE A 131 16.39 5.35 -2.42
CA PHE A 131 15.12 6.01 -2.69
C PHE A 131 15.30 7.53 -2.54
N GLY A 132 15.34 8.25 -3.66
CA GLY A 132 15.76 9.64 -3.67
C GLY A 132 17.16 9.82 -3.06
N PRO A 133 17.32 10.69 -2.04
CA PRO A 133 18.60 10.89 -1.37
C PRO A 133 18.92 9.79 -0.32
N ALA A 134 17.94 8.99 0.09
CA ALA A 134 18.11 8.00 1.14
C ALA A 134 18.77 6.73 0.59
N SER A 135 19.75 6.18 1.31
CA SER A 135 20.40 4.90 1.01
C SER A 135 19.57 3.75 1.60
N LEU A 136 19.32 2.71 0.81
CA LEU A 136 18.64 1.48 1.21
C LEU A 136 19.66 0.35 1.27
N GLU A 137 20.54 0.39 2.29
CA GLU A 137 21.74 -0.47 2.40
C GLU A 137 21.41 -1.92 2.77
N ALA A 138 20.20 -2.21 3.19
CA ALA A 138 19.81 -3.50 3.71
C ALA A 138 18.48 -3.98 3.11
N SER A 139 18.38 -5.29 2.89
CA SER A 139 17.16 -5.92 2.40
C SER A 139 17.02 -7.35 2.92
N GLY A 140 15.79 -7.83 2.94
CA GLY A 140 15.47 -9.19 3.30
C GLY A 140 14.12 -9.61 2.74
N ASN A 141 13.86 -10.91 2.78
CA ASN A 141 12.58 -11.50 2.41
C ASN A 141 11.81 -11.85 3.69
N ILE A 142 10.51 -11.57 3.70
CA ILE A 142 9.63 -11.87 4.82
C ILE A 142 8.27 -12.33 4.31
N SER A 143 7.64 -13.28 4.99
CA SER A 143 6.25 -13.63 4.69
C SER A 143 5.31 -12.52 5.19
N GLY A 144 4.28 -12.19 4.41
CA GLY A 144 3.27 -11.22 4.83
C GLY A 144 2.54 -11.62 6.11
N VAL A 145 2.42 -12.93 6.37
CA VAL A 145 1.86 -13.46 7.64
C VAL A 145 2.74 -13.05 8.84
N ASN A 146 4.07 -13.12 8.69
CA ASN A 146 4.99 -12.70 9.74
C ASN A 146 4.96 -11.18 9.94
N LEU A 147 4.89 -10.40 8.87
CA LEU A 147 4.67 -8.95 8.95
C LEU A 147 3.36 -8.61 9.66
N TYR A 148 2.27 -9.32 9.33
CA TYR A 148 1.00 -9.16 10.02
C TYR A 148 1.10 -9.48 11.51
N GLY A 149 1.98 -10.44 11.90
CA GLY A 149 2.29 -10.74 13.29
C GLY A 149 2.81 -9.52 14.06
N LEU A 150 3.62 -8.68 13.42
CA LEU A 150 4.13 -7.44 14.01
C LEU A 150 3.02 -6.40 14.27
N THR A 151 1.95 -6.41 13.46
CA THR A 151 0.86 -5.44 13.57
C THR A 151 -0.07 -5.67 14.77
N LYS A 152 -0.08 -6.88 15.34
CA LYS A 152 -0.90 -7.19 16.54
C LYS A 152 -0.56 -6.32 17.73
N ALA A 153 0.56 -5.73 17.67
CA ALA A 153 1.11 -4.74 18.58
C ALA A 153 0.20 -3.54 18.82
N ASP A 154 -0.37 -3.00 17.77
CA ASP A 154 -1.21 -1.81 17.79
C ASP A 154 -2.44 -1.97 18.70
N LYS A 155 -3.01 -3.19 18.75
CA LYS A 155 -4.17 -3.50 19.60
C LYS A 155 -3.88 -3.45 21.11
N ILE A 156 -2.59 -3.57 21.47
CA ILE A 156 -2.18 -3.63 22.88
C ILE A 156 -1.84 -2.23 23.42
N VAL A 157 -1.31 -1.35 22.60
CA VAL A 157 -0.73 -0.08 23.04
C VAL A 157 -1.57 1.15 22.66
N GLY A 158 -2.47 1.06 21.66
CA GLY A 158 -3.43 2.12 21.29
C GLY A 158 -2.84 3.24 20.41
N SER A 159 -3.65 4.24 20.08
CA SER A 159 -3.28 5.36 19.19
C SER A 159 -2.27 6.33 19.81
N GLY A 160 -1.42 6.95 19.00
CA GLY A 160 -0.42 7.95 19.44
C GLY A 160 0.96 7.38 19.68
N LEU A 161 1.30 6.29 18.98
CA LEU A 161 2.60 5.63 19.04
C LEU A 161 3.60 6.24 18.08
N THR A 162 4.86 6.29 18.48
CA THR A 162 5.98 6.26 17.54
C THR A 162 6.39 4.80 17.32
N CYS A 163 6.53 4.42 16.08
CA CYS A 163 6.96 3.09 15.68
C CYS A 163 8.42 3.14 15.23
N ARG A 164 9.23 2.22 15.72
CA ARG A 164 10.61 2.04 15.32
C ARG A 164 10.76 0.66 14.71
N VAL A 165 11.28 0.59 13.50
CA VAL A 165 11.64 -0.67 12.85
C VAL A 165 13.14 -0.86 12.97
N VAL A 166 13.56 -2.04 13.41
CA VAL A 166 14.96 -2.44 13.54
C VAL A 166 15.17 -3.73 12.76
N TYR A 167 16.07 -3.71 11.82
CA TYR A 167 16.50 -4.89 11.09
C TYR A 167 17.91 -5.31 11.51
N ARG A 168 18.08 -6.57 11.86
CA ARG A 168 19.35 -7.19 12.24
C ARG A 168 19.70 -8.31 11.26
N PRO A 169 20.49 -8.03 10.22
CA PRO A 169 20.78 -9.01 9.16
C PRO A 169 21.45 -10.29 9.70
N ARG A 170 22.33 -10.17 10.70
CA ARG A 170 23.06 -11.31 11.29
C ARG A 170 22.17 -12.23 12.08
N ASP A 171 21.11 -11.69 12.68
CA ASP A 171 20.16 -12.43 13.50
C ASP A 171 18.95 -12.93 12.67
N ASN A 172 18.89 -12.56 11.40
CA ASN A 172 17.70 -12.79 10.53
C ASN A 172 16.42 -12.26 11.18
N GLU A 173 16.47 -11.06 11.77
CA GLU A 173 15.38 -10.52 12.56
C GLU A 173 14.94 -9.15 12.05
N LEU A 174 13.63 -8.99 11.83
CA LEU A 174 12.97 -7.70 11.68
C LEU A 174 12.09 -7.45 12.91
N ALA A 175 12.36 -6.38 13.65
CA ALA A 175 11.63 -6.04 14.86
C ALA A 175 10.85 -4.74 14.71
N LEU A 176 9.64 -4.71 15.27
CA LEU A 176 8.83 -3.51 15.45
C LEU A 176 8.81 -3.17 16.94
N MET A 177 9.25 -1.98 17.25
CA MET A 177 9.14 -1.39 18.57
C MET A 177 8.11 -0.27 18.54
N ALA A 178 7.11 -0.33 19.41
CA ALA A 178 6.14 0.73 19.56
C ALA A 178 6.23 1.30 20.98
N HIS A 179 6.27 2.63 21.08
CA HIS A 179 6.37 3.32 22.35
C HIS A 179 5.28 4.40 22.45
N GLN A 180 4.55 4.39 23.54
CA GLN A 180 3.64 5.46 23.92
C GLN A 180 4.03 6.01 25.29
N ALA A 181 4.26 7.31 25.35
CA ALA A 181 4.53 7.97 26.62
C ALA A 181 3.42 7.66 27.63
N ASN A 182 3.79 7.21 28.83
CA ASN A 182 2.88 6.86 29.94
C ASN A 182 1.99 5.60 29.78
N LYS A 183 2.10 4.84 28.66
CA LYS A 183 1.30 3.61 28.47
C LYS A 183 2.12 2.34 28.26
N GLY A 184 3.41 2.47 27.99
CA GLY A 184 4.30 1.33 27.88
C GLY A 184 5.06 1.22 26.58
N LYS A 185 5.90 0.20 26.51
CA LYS A 185 6.69 -0.18 25.33
C LYS A 185 6.25 -1.55 24.88
N MET A 186 6.20 -1.74 23.58
CA MET A 186 5.97 -3.03 22.99
C MET A 186 7.10 -3.37 22.04
N PHE A 187 7.40 -4.65 22.00
CA PHE A 187 8.37 -5.25 21.11
C PHE A 187 7.72 -6.45 20.43
N ALA A 188 7.80 -6.51 19.11
CA ALA A 188 7.45 -7.69 18.33
C ALA A 188 8.56 -7.92 17.31
N SER A 189 8.93 -9.17 17.08
CA SER A 189 9.90 -9.51 16.05
C SER A 189 9.40 -10.65 15.17
N ALA A 190 9.94 -10.70 13.96
CA ALA A 190 9.68 -11.73 12.97
C ALA A 190 10.99 -12.19 12.36
N GLU A 191 11.06 -13.50 12.08
CA GLU A 191 12.15 -14.09 11.33
C GLU A 191 12.09 -13.68 9.86
N VAL A 192 13.24 -13.34 9.30
CA VAL A 192 13.39 -12.92 7.90
C VAL A 192 14.56 -13.69 7.27
N GLU A 193 14.53 -13.81 5.94
CA GLU A 193 15.67 -14.26 5.17
C GLU A 193 16.48 -13.03 4.76
N ALA A 194 17.69 -12.86 5.33
CA ALA A 194 18.56 -11.74 5.00
C ALA A 194 19.10 -11.86 3.57
N VAL A 195 18.96 -10.79 2.78
CA VAL A 195 19.48 -10.69 1.41
C VAL A 195 20.71 -9.78 1.37
N SER A 196 20.66 -8.63 2.06
CA SER A 196 21.77 -7.69 2.16
C SER A 196 21.79 -6.97 3.49
N GLY A 197 22.93 -6.39 3.83
CA GLY A 197 23.14 -5.59 5.03
C GLY A 197 24.48 -5.90 5.66
N SER A 198 25.34 -4.89 5.82
CA SER A 198 26.70 -5.02 6.35
C SER A 198 26.83 -4.60 7.82
N LYS A 199 25.92 -3.75 8.30
CA LYS A 199 25.89 -3.27 9.68
C LYS A 199 25.30 -4.31 10.61
N GLU A 200 25.50 -4.14 11.92
CA GLU A 200 24.89 -4.97 12.95
C GLU A 200 23.36 -4.77 13.00
N SER A 201 22.93 -3.53 12.83
CA SER A 201 21.49 -3.18 12.73
C SER A 201 21.28 -1.95 11.86
N TYR A 202 20.05 -1.84 11.35
CA TYR A 202 19.51 -0.66 10.65
C TYR A 202 18.23 -0.23 11.35
N GLU A 203 18.01 1.07 11.49
CA GLU A 203 16.91 1.60 12.28
C GLU A 203 16.25 2.78 11.56
N SER A 204 14.91 2.81 11.57
CA SER A 204 14.11 3.92 11.08
C SER A 204 12.86 4.12 11.92
N HIS A 205 12.36 5.35 11.95
CA HIS A 205 11.23 5.78 12.77
C HIS A 205 10.03 6.12 11.89
N PHE A 206 8.84 5.70 12.33
CA PHE A 206 7.61 5.84 11.55
C PHE A 206 6.45 6.32 12.43
N ALA A 207 5.45 6.90 11.78
CA ALA A 207 4.22 7.28 12.44
C ALA A 207 3.43 6.07 12.97
N HIS A 208 2.50 6.36 13.86
CA HIS A 208 1.67 5.36 14.56
C HIS A 208 0.80 4.48 13.65
N TRP A 209 0.55 4.86 12.42
CA TRP A 209 -0.19 4.02 11.44
C TRP A 209 0.65 2.98 10.72
N LEU A 210 1.96 2.87 10.99
CA LEU A 210 2.78 1.82 10.39
C LEU A 210 2.16 0.41 10.55
N PRO A 211 1.66 -0.02 11.73
CA PRO A 211 1.04 -1.34 11.85
C PRO A 211 -0.18 -1.52 10.93
N GLU A 212 -0.98 -0.46 10.73
CA GLU A 212 -2.11 -0.50 9.82
C GLU A 212 -1.67 -0.66 8.37
N LEU A 213 -0.64 0.07 7.94
CA LEU A 213 -0.05 -0.07 6.61
C LEU A 213 0.54 -1.47 6.39
N LEU A 214 1.27 -2.02 7.37
CA LEU A 214 1.80 -3.37 7.30
C LEU A 214 0.69 -4.44 7.18
N SER A 215 -0.51 -4.17 7.71
CA SER A 215 -1.66 -5.08 7.57
C SER A 215 -2.22 -5.16 6.15
N THR A 216 -1.79 -4.28 5.24
CA THR A 216 -2.19 -4.30 3.81
C THR A 216 -1.29 -5.18 2.95
N VAL A 217 -0.14 -5.62 3.51
CA VAL A 217 0.81 -6.48 2.80
C VAL A 217 0.16 -7.83 2.50
N PRO A 218 0.29 -8.36 1.27
CA PRO A 218 -0.27 -9.64 0.92
C PRO A 218 0.40 -10.78 1.72
N ASP A 219 -0.32 -11.88 1.93
CA ASP A 219 0.17 -13.05 2.70
C ASP A 219 1.35 -13.80 2.02
N THR A 220 1.74 -13.39 0.84
CA THR A 220 2.87 -13.96 0.09
C THR A 220 4.22 -13.52 0.68
N THR A 221 5.31 -14.11 0.18
CA THR A 221 6.65 -13.60 0.48
C THR A 221 6.87 -12.28 -0.23
N VAL A 222 7.29 -11.28 0.53
CA VAL A 222 7.63 -9.94 0.03
C VAL A 222 9.08 -9.63 0.37
N GLN A 223 9.67 -8.73 -0.41
CA GLN A 223 11.00 -8.19 -0.15
C GLN A 223 10.85 -6.82 0.51
N PHE A 224 11.61 -6.58 1.58
CA PHE A 224 11.75 -5.25 2.14
C PHE A 224 13.15 -4.70 1.89
N HIS A 225 13.23 -3.36 1.81
CA HIS A 225 14.47 -2.59 1.75
C HIS A 225 14.41 -1.48 2.78
N MET A 226 15.52 -1.23 3.45
CA MET A 226 15.66 -0.13 4.40
C MET A 226 17.11 0.31 4.56
N GLY A 227 17.32 1.42 5.21
CA GLY A 227 18.62 1.95 5.62
C GLY A 227 18.52 2.58 6.99
N GLU A 228 19.51 3.33 7.39
CA GLU A 228 19.49 4.15 8.59
C GLU A 228 18.71 5.43 8.32
N SER A 229 17.70 5.75 9.13
CA SER A 229 16.82 6.91 8.92
C SER A 229 16.34 7.03 7.46
N ALA A 230 15.88 5.91 6.91
CA ALA A 230 15.48 5.77 5.52
C ALA A 230 14.05 5.23 5.42
N PRO A 231 13.37 5.45 4.29
CA PRO A 231 12.07 4.84 4.06
C PRO A 231 12.11 3.31 4.18
N LEU A 232 11.04 2.73 4.68
CA LEU A 232 10.78 1.30 4.58
C LEU A 232 10.06 1.04 3.25
N VAL A 233 10.67 0.22 2.39
CA VAL A 233 10.08 -0.22 1.13
C VAL A 233 9.68 -1.68 1.28
N ILE A 234 8.45 -2.03 0.94
CA ILE A 234 7.97 -3.42 0.91
C ILE A 234 7.32 -3.66 -0.45
N ARG A 235 7.78 -4.68 -1.15
CA ARG A 235 7.29 -5.03 -2.48
C ARG A 235 7.18 -6.53 -2.66
N ASP A 236 6.27 -6.98 -3.49
CA ASP A 236 6.28 -8.35 -3.99
C ASP A 236 7.23 -8.52 -5.18
N GLN A 237 7.42 -9.77 -5.62
CA GLN A 237 8.39 -10.09 -6.65
C GLN A 237 7.95 -9.66 -8.06
N ASP A 238 6.64 -9.66 -8.32
CA ASP A 238 6.06 -9.34 -9.62
C ASP A 238 5.72 -7.85 -9.79
N GLY A 239 5.92 -7.03 -8.74
CA GLY A 239 5.64 -5.60 -8.76
C GLY A 239 4.16 -5.24 -8.66
N SER A 240 3.30 -6.21 -8.34
CA SER A 240 1.86 -5.99 -8.15
C SER A 240 1.52 -5.28 -6.85
N TYR A 241 2.44 -5.31 -5.88
CA TYR A 241 2.35 -4.63 -4.60
C TYR A 241 3.60 -3.80 -4.32
N LEU A 242 3.41 -2.56 -3.88
CA LEU A 242 4.48 -1.69 -3.39
C LEU A 242 3.95 -0.80 -2.27
N LEU A 243 4.57 -0.89 -1.11
CA LEU A 243 4.36 0.00 0.03
C LEU A 243 5.67 0.73 0.32
N LEU A 244 5.61 2.05 0.38
CA LEU A 244 6.65 2.92 0.90
C LEU A 244 6.13 3.59 2.16
N VAL A 245 6.89 3.54 3.24
CA VAL A 245 6.60 4.29 4.46
C VAL A 245 7.78 5.21 4.71
N PHE A 246 7.51 6.52 4.74
CA PHE A 246 8.56 7.52 4.88
C PHE A 246 9.00 7.61 6.34
N ASP A 247 10.32 7.68 6.53
CA ASP A 247 10.92 7.92 7.83
C ASP A 247 10.45 9.27 8.38
N GLN A 248 10.23 9.32 9.68
CA GLN A 248 9.86 10.55 10.38
C GLN A 248 11.02 10.93 11.30
N GLU A 249 11.62 12.08 11.03
CA GLU A 249 12.53 12.67 12.00
C GLU A 249 11.81 12.81 13.35
N VAL A 250 12.29 12.09 14.33
CA VAL A 250 11.82 12.26 15.72
C VAL A 250 12.44 13.57 16.20
N GLU A 251 11.64 14.63 16.32
CA GLU A 251 12.06 15.80 17.10
C GLU A 251 12.44 15.33 18.50
N ALA A 252 13.72 15.48 18.82
CA ALA A 252 14.33 15.04 20.07
C ALA A 252 13.93 15.94 21.26
#